data_b00dfbc7d40e9d7da60f2958b1d5bfca
#
_entry.id   b00dfbc7d40e9d7da60f2958b1d5bfca
#
_cell.length_a   1.000
_cell.length_b   1.000
_cell.length_c   1.000
_cell.angle_alpha   90.00
_cell.angle_beta   90.00
_cell.angle_gamma   90.00
#
_symmetry.space_group_name_H-M   'P 1'
#
loop_
_entity.id
_entity.type
_entity.pdbx_description
1 polymer ?
#
loop_
_entity_poly.entity_id
_entity_poly.type
_entity_poly.pdbx_seq_one_letter_code
_entity_poly.pdbx_strand_id
1 'polypeptide(L)'
;MQAWSAYRSRSAVRGTTKRETILRREIHDINKRLPDSLSYQSAVIYDGAHGYNIQNYIPDEIDGVCTRNVAIINSDNLNEKYIYSLPGEDIENGSLVFWMDNYWLVDERDANMTVYTKAKLIQCNYLLKWVSSDREIIEQWCYVEDGTKYLTGEMEDRNFILSRGDSRIAITLARNIESGKLGRTNRFLVDDELSQLKIAYTLSKPLKFSNVFNGQGVYKWVLQEVQTTDDDNQDLLIADYYKYFPKEESDDSSDAAQEQPTGKKVWL
;
A
#
# COMPACT_ATOMS: atom_id res chain seq x y z
N MET A 1 39.71 -33.09 -29.59
CA MET A 1 38.33 -32.58 -29.63
C MET A 1 37.87 -31.81 -28.39
N GLN A 2 38.42 -32.14 -27.19
CA GLN A 2 38.04 -31.45 -25.91
C GLN A 2 38.40 -29.95 -25.83
N ALA A 3 39.51 -29.52 -26.45
CA ALA A 3 39.96 -28.13 -26.40
C ALA A 3 38.97 -27.16 -27.13
N TRP A 4 38.30 -27.63 -28.17
CA TRP A 4 37.32 -26.85 -28.90
C TRP A 4 35.99 -26.69 -28.17
N SER A 5 35.59 -27.68 -27.38
CA SER A 5 34.35 -27.57 -26.57
C SER A 5 34.54 -26.55 -25.44
N ALA A 6 35.71 -26.55 -24.79
CA ALA A 6 36.08 -25.58 -23.78
C ALA A 6 36.18 -24.13 -24.36
N TYR A 7 36.70 -24.00 -25.56
CA TYR A 7 36.74 -22.71 -26.28
C TYR A 7 35.32 -22.23 -26.67
N ARG A 8 34.48 -23.12 -27.19
CA ARG A 8 33.07 -22.80 -27.52
C ARG A 8 32.28 -22.42 -26.27
N SER A 9 32.44 -23.10 -25.14
CA SER A 9 31.78 -22.74 -23.90
C SER A 9 32.25 -21.38 -23.37
N ARG A 10 33.51 -21.04 -23.50
CA ARG A 10 34.05 -19.70 -23.19
C ARG A 10 33.57 -18.64 -24.17
N SER A 11 33.42 -18.96 -25.47
CA SER A 11 32.94 -18.04 -26.47
C SER A 11 31.43 -17.84 -26.42
N ALA A 12 30.68 -18.82 -25.94
CA ALA A 12 29.23 -18.70 -25.70
C ALA A 12 28.88 -17.67 -24.61
N VAL A 13 29.81 -17.43 -23.68
CA VAL A 13 29.68 -16.37 -22.66
C VAL A 13 30.09 -15.00 -23.23
N ARG A 14 30.79 -14.97 -24.38
CA ARG A 14 31.16 -13.72 -25.04
C ARG A 14 30.01 -13.23 -25.93
N GLY A 15 29.51 -12.03 -25.65
CA GLY A 15 28.61 -11.35 -26.54
C GLY A 15 29.27 -10.93 -27.85
N THR A 16 28.47 -10.56 -28.82
CA THR A 16 28.95 -10.06 -30.15
C THR A 16 29.65 -8.70 -30.00
N THR A 17 29.30 -7.94 -28.98
CA THR A 17 29.89 -6.64 -28.67
C THR A 17 30.58 -6.66 -27.30
N LYS A 18 31.49 -5.71 -27.07
CA LYS A 18 32.14 -5.54 -25.74
C LYS A 18 31.12 -5.28 -24.63
N ARG A 19 30.09 -4.47 -24.92
CA ARG A 19 29.00 -4.17 -23.98
C ARG A 19 28.23 -5.45 -23.61
N GLU A 20 27.87 -6.24 -24.61
CA GLU A 20 27.14 -7.51 -24.40
C GLU A 20 27.97 -8.51 -23.59
N THR A 21 29.27 -8.56 -23.81
CA THR A 21 30.18 -9.41 -23.03
C THR A 21 30.22 -8.99 -21.54
N ILE A 22 30.26 -7.68 -21.27
CA ILE A 22 30.22 -7.16 -19.89
C ILE A 22 28.89 -7.52 -19.25
N LEU A 23 27.77 -7.24 -19.94
CA LEU A 23 26.42 -7.52 -19.43
C LEU A 23 26.23 -9.00 -19.06
N ARG A 24 26.65 -9.92 -19.94
CA ARG A 24 26.56 -11.36 -19.65
C ARG A 24 27.42 -11.79 -18.45
N ARG A 25 28.57 -11.17 -18.25
CA ARG A 25 29.39 -11.43 -17.06
C ARG A 25 28.73 -10.94 -15.80
N GLU A 26 28.18 -9.75 -15.80
CA GLU A 26 27.45 -9.20 -14.67
C GLU A 26 26.25 -10.06 -14.31
N ILE A 27 25.44 -10.47 -15.30
CA ILE A 27 24.32 -11.40 -15.08
C ILE A 27 24.80 -12.71 -14.44
N HIS A 28 25.90 -13.29 -14.95
CA HIS A 28 26.46 -14.53 -14.41
C HIS A 28 26.93 -14.35 -12.97
N ASP A 29 27.65 -13.26 -12.69
CA ASP A 29 28.22 -12.99 -11.37
C ASP A 29 27.12 -12.71 -10.33
N ILE A 30 26.05 -11.99 -10.71
CA ILE A 30 24.88 -11.73 -9.85
C ILE A 30 24.15 -13.03 -9.55
N ASN A 31 23.81 -13.82 -10.56
CA ASN A 31 23.12 -15.10 -10.39
C ASN A 31 23.91 -16.09 -9.51
N LYS A 32 25.23 -15.95 -9.47
CA LYS A 32 26.07 -16.79 -8.62
C LYS A 32 26.21 -16.27 -7.19
N ARG A 33 26.34 -14.95 -7.01
CA ARG A 33 26.69 -14.35 -5.71
C ARG A 33 25.49 -13.92 -4.89
N LEU A 34 24.41 -13.45 -5.55
CA LEU A 34 23.25 -12.96 -4.83
C LEU A 34 22.56 -14.04 -4.00
N PRO A 35 22.39 -15.29 -4.48
CA PRO A 35 21.82 -16.36 -3.68
C PRO A 35 22.66 -16.77 -2.46
N ASP A 36 23.97 -16.52 -2.48
CA ASP A 36 24.88 -16.81 -1.36
C ASP A 36 24.85 -15.69 -0.29
N SER A 37 24.12 -14.60 -0.54
CA SER A 37 24.01 -13.49 0.40
C SER A 37 23.05 -13.81 1.54
N LEU A 38 23.39 -13.40 2.77
CA LEU A 38 22.48 -13.49 3.93
C LEU A 38 21.21 -12.65 3.77
N SER A 39 21.25 -11.64 2.90
CA SER A 39 20.10 -10.79 2.57
C SER A 39 19.13 -11.43 1.59
N TYR A 40 19.50 -12.58 0.99
CA TYR A 40 18.67 -13.28 0.00
C TYR A 40 17.66 -14.17 0.70
N GLN A 41 16.39 -13.74 0.68
CA GLN A 41 15.32 -14.34 1.45
C GLN A 41 14.05 -14.47 0.62
N SER A 42 13.17 -15.38 1.04
CA SER A 42 11.88 -15.55 0.41
C SER A 42 10.92 -14.42 0.80
N ALA A 43 10.24 -13.87 -0.17
CA ALA A 43 9.17 -12.88 0.00
C ALA A 43 8.01 -13.18 -0.95
N VAL A 44 6.78 -12.86 -0.55
CA VAL A 44 5.62 -12.91 -1.43
C VAL A 44 5.45 -11.52 -2.06
N ILE A 45 5.35 -11.50 -3.37
CA ILE A 45 5.19 -10.26 -4.15
C ILE A 45 3.81 -10.28 -4.81
N TYR A 46 3.02 -9.26 -4.51
CA TYR A 46 1.78 -8.94 -5.17
C TYR A 46 2.06 -7.79 -6.13
N ASP A 47 1.77 -7.95 -7.40
CA ASP A 47 1.90 -6.84 -8.35
C ASP A 47 0.94 -5.68 -8.01
N GLY A 48 1.11 -4.52 -8.65
CA GLY A 48 0.28 -3.36 -8.34
C GLY A 48 -1.23 -3.62 -8.56
N ALA A 49 -1.59 -4.52 -9.48
CA ALA A 49 -2.99 -4.86 -9.76
C ALA A 49 -3.62 -5.67 -8.61
N HIS A 50 -2.85 -6.50 -7.92
CA HIS A 50 -3.27 -7.36 -6.82
C HIS A 50 -2.89 -6.81 -5.43
N GLY A 51 -2.60 -5.53 -5.32
CA GLY A 51 -2.19 -4.88 -4.07
C GLY A 51 -3.34 -4.55 -3.10
N TYR A 52 -4.56 -5.04 -3.34
CA TYR A 52 -5.74 -4.87 -2.46
C TYR A 52 -6.42 -6.22 -2.23
N ASN A 53 -7.18 -6.35 -1.12
CA ASN A 53 -7.87 -7.59 -0.72
C ASN A 53 -6.96 -8.83 -0.83
N ILE A 54 -5.73 -8.66 -0.38
CA ILE A 54 -4.65 -9.65 -0.59
C ILE A 54 -4.95 -11.01 0.04
N GLN A 55 -5.83 -11.06 1.04
CA GLN A 55 -6.30 -12.31 1.65
C GLN A 55 -7.03 -13.23 0.66
N ASN A 56 -7.51 -12.70 -0.46
CA ASN A 56 -8.20 -13.45 -1.50
C ASN A 56 -7.24 -14.12 -2.49
N TYR A 57 -5.93 -13.83 -2.39
CA TYR A 57 -4.95 -14.33 -3.33
C TYR A 57 -4.05 -15.39 -2.69
N ILE A 58 -3.91 -16.51 -3.37
CA ILE A 58 -2.98 -17.56 -3.00
C ILE A 58 -1.71 -17.38 -3.84
N PRO A 59 -0.53 -17.25 -3.21
CA PRO A 59 0.73 -17.11 -3.94
C PRO A 59 0.96 -18.27 -4.90
N ASP A 60 1.52 -17.97 -6.06
CA ASP A 60 1.88 -18.92 -7.13
C ASP A 60 0.68 -19.61 -7.83
N GLU A 61 -0.58 -19.30 -7.45
CA GLU A 61 -1.78 -19.78 -8.15
C GLU A 61 -2.35 -18.73 -9.11
N ILE A 62 -2.05 -17.46 -8.88
CA ILE A 62 -2.58 -16.33 -9.65
C ILE A 62 -1.42 -15.59 -10.30
N ASP A 63 -1.55 -15.30 -11.59
CA ASP A 63 -0.60 -14.46 -12.30
C ASP A 63 -0.52 -13.08 -11.64
N GLY A 64 0.69 -12.61 -11.34
CA GLY A 64 0.92 -11.37 -10.59
C GLY A 64 1.11 -11.54 -9.08
N VAL A 65 0.87 -12.75 -8.51
CA VAL A 65 1.13 -13.05 -7.09
C VAL A 65 2.08 -14.23 -6.99
N CYS A 66 3.30 -13.98 -6.58
CA CYS A 66 4.34 -15.01 -6.59
C CYS A 66 5.25 -14.97 -5.36
N THR A 67 5.71 -16.15 -4.97
CA THR A 67 6.77 -16.32 -3.98
C THR A 67 8.11 -16.30 -4.68
N ARG A 68 8.96 -15.32 -4.35
CA ARG A 68 10.30 -15.19 -4.95
C ARG A 68 11.36 -15.00 -3.88
N ASN A 69 12.56 -15.44 -4.20
CA ASN A 69 13.73 -15.11 -3.42
C ASN A 69 14.34 -13.81 -3.93
N VAL A 70 14.48 -12.84 -3.05
CA VAL A 70 14.98 -11.50 -3.33
C VAL A 70 16.00 -11.09 -2.26
N ALA A 71 16.94 -10.23 -2.60
CA ALA A 71 17.81 -9.66 -1.59
C ALA A 71 17.22 -8.37 -1.05
N ILE A 72 17.01 -8.32 0.27
CA ILE A 72 16.50 -7.15 0.97
C ILE A 72 17.59 -6.58 1.86
N ILE A 73 17.94 -5.32 1.65
CA ILE A 73 19.04 -4.63 2.31
C ILE A 73 18.51 -3.40 3.04
N ASN A 74 19.11 -3.09 4.17
CA ASN A 74 18.75 -1.89 4.93
C ASN A 74 19.04 -0.61 4.13
N SER A 75 18.15 0.36 4.28
CA SER A 75 18.39 1.76 3.92
C SER A 75 18.90 2.54 5.12
N ASP A 76 19.24 3.81 4.93
CA ASP A 76 19.62 4.72 6.01
C ASP A 76 18.45 4.96 6.99
N ASN A 77 17.21 4.88 6.50
CA ASN A 77 15.99 4.97 7.30
C ASN A 77 15.51 3.57 7.70
N LEU A 78 15.11 3.40 8.96
CA LEU A 78 14.64 2.11 9.49
C LEU A 78 13.38 1.59 8.79
N ASN A 79 12.48 2.49 8.41
CA ASN A 79 11.21 2.16 7.75
C ASN A 79 11.34 2.00 6.23
N GLU A 80 12.56 2.03 5.71
CA GLU A 80 12.86 1.89 4.30
C GLU A 80 13.85 0.74 4.09
N LYS A 81 13.72 0.05 2.98
CA LYS A 81 14.62 -1.02 2.54
C LYS A 81 14.89 -0.88 1.04
N TYR A 82 15.93 -1.55 0.59
CA TYR A 82 16.15 -1.77 -0.84
C TYR A 82 15.93 -3.24 -1.17
N ILE A 83 15.18 -3.50 -2.23
CA ILE A 83 14.96 -4.84 -2.77
C ILE A 83 15.72 -5.00 -4.08
N TYR A 84 16.32 -6.15 -4.25
CA TYR A 84 17.07 -6.54 -5.44
C TYR A 84 16.56 -7.90 -5.93
N SER A 85 16.16 -7.98 -7.21
CA SER A 85 15.78 -9.23 -7.84
C SER A 85 16.93 -9.85 -8.63
N LEU A 86 16.78 -11.11 -9.00
CA LEU A 86 17.68 -11.73 -9.96
C LEU A 86 17.49 -11.15 -11.37
N PRO A 87 18.53 -11.24 -12.21
CA PRO A 87 18.41 -10.87 -13.62
C PRO A 87 17.31 -11.63 -14.34
N GLY A 88 16.43 -10.89 -15.02
CA GLY A 88 15.27 -11.44 -15.70
C GLY A 88 13.99 -11.50 -14.85
N GLU A 89 14.09 -11.24 -13.55
CA GLU A 89 12.94 -11.09 -12.66
C GLU A 89 12.65 -9.60 -12.47
N ASP A 90 11.43 -9.20 -12.74
CA ASP A 90 11.03 -7.81 -12.59
C ASP A 90 10.17 -7.59 -11.35
N ILE A 91 10.31 -6.43 -10.71
CA ILE A 91 9.49 -5.95 -9.60
C ILE A 91 9.00 -4.57 -10.00
N GLU A 92 7.70 -4.40 -10.06
CA GLU A 92 7.06 -3.19 -10.54
C GLU A 92 6.87 -2.16 -9.43
N ASN A 93 6.84 -0.88 -9.80
CA ASN A 93 6.43 0.17 -8.88
C ASN A 93 4.99 -0.04 -8.43
N GLY A 94 4.74 0.13 -7.14
CA GLY A 94 3.43 -0.09 -6.56
C GLY A 94 3.11 -1.55 -6.23
N SER A 95 4.05 -2.49 -6.46
CA SER A 95 3.92 -3.85 -5.94
C SER A 95 3.95 -3.85 -4.41
N LEU A 96 3.19 -4.76 -3.81
CA LEU A 96 3.22 -5.01 -2.37
C LEU A 96 4.08 -6.25 -2.11
N VAL A 97 4.98 -6.15 -1.15
CA VAL A 97 5.89 -7.22 -0.76
C VAL A 97 5.61 -7.63 0.68
N PHE A 98 5.24 -8.89 0.90
CA PHE A 98 5.13 -9.46 2.24
C PHE A 98 6.42 -10.15 2.60
N TRP A 99 7.07 -9.65 3.66
CA TRP A 99 8.36 -10.15 4.13
C TRP A 99 8.50 -9.94 5.64
N MET A 100 8.94 -10.96 6.36
CA MET A 100 9.10 -10.96 7.83
C MET A 100 7.88 -10.41 8.57
N ASP A 101 6.70 -10.96 8.26
CA ASP A 101 5.41 -10.59 8.87
C ASP A 101 5.03 -9.11 8.71
N ASN A 102 5.65 -8.42 7.77
CA ASN A 102 5.36 -7.03 7.45
C ASN A 102 5.06 -6.85 5.97
N TYR A 103 4.22 -5.86 5.68
CA TYR A 103 3.90 -5.44 4.32
C TYR A 103 4.77 -4.24 3.95
N TRP A 104 5.34 -4.31 2.76
CA TRP A 104 6.21 -3.29 2.19
C TRP A 104 5.71 -2.89 0.82
N LEU A 105 5.65 -1.60 0.57
CA LEU A 105 5.24 -1.04 -0.72
C LEU A 105 6.48 -0.66 -1.53
N VAL A 106 6.53 -1.06 -2.79
CA VAL A 106 7.56 -0.62 -3.74
C VAL A 106 7.26 0.82 -4.15
N ASP A 107 7.96 1.76 -3.53
CA ASP A 107 7.75 3.20 -3.74
C ASP A 107 8.44 3.71 -5.01
N GLU A 108 9.71 3.36 -5.20
CA GLU A 108 10.51 3.83 -6.33
C GLU A 108 11.38 2.69 -6.88
N ARG A 109 11.42 2.58 -8.19
CA ARG A 109 12.27 1.66 -8.92
C ARG A 109 13.37 2.41 -9.65
N ASP A 110 14.59 1.91 -9.63
CA ASP A 110 15.68 2.44 -10.42
C ASP A 110 15.51 2.06 -11.89
N ALA A 111 15.10 3.04 -12.71
CA ALA A 111 14.87 2.84 -14.14
C ALA A 111 16.17 2.60 -14.95
N ASN A 112 17.33 2.89 -14.39
CA ASN A 112 18.62 2.80 -15.08
C ASN A 112 19.29 1.43 -14.93
N MET A 113 18.76 0.55 -14.08
CA MET A 113 19.31 -0.79 -13.91
C MET A 113 18.92 -1.70 -15.08
N THR A 114 19.93 -2.17 -15.80
CA THR A 114 19.74 -3.00 -16.99
C THR A 114 19.93 -4.49 -16.72
N VAL A 115 20.49 -4.85 -15.58
CA VAL A 115 20.89 -6.24 -15.26
C VAL A 115 19.92 -6.89 -14.29
N TYR A 116 19.51 -6.17 -13.26
CA TYR A 116 18.59 -6.62 -12.23
C TYR A 116 17.67 -5.49 -11.82
N THR A 117 16.58 -5.78 -11.16
CA THR A 117 15.71 -4.74 -10.60
C THR A 117 16.24 -4.33 -9.23
N LYS A 118 16.38 -3.02 -9.03
CA LYS A 118 16.59 -2.38 -7.75
C LYS A 118 15.41 -1.46 -7.46
N ALA A 119 14.80 -1.62 -6.31
CA ALA A 119 13.71 -0.77 -5.90
C ALA A 119 13.79 -0.41 -4.43
N LYS A 120 13.17 0.72 -4.06
CA LYS A 120 13.02 1.19 -2.69
C LYS A 120 11.68 0.70 -2.15
N LEU A 121 11.72 0.10 -0.97
CA LEU A 121 10.56 -0.33 -0.20
C LEU A 121 10.29 0.67 0.92
N ILE A 122 9.03 0.94 1.18
CA ILE A 122 8.56 1.64 2.36
C ILE A 122 7.65 0.72 3.17
N GLN A 123 7.82 0.68 4.49
CA GLN A 123 7.02 -0.18 5.36
C GLN A 123 5.60 0.36 5.46
N CYS A 124 4.60 -0.47 5.15
CA CYS A 124 3.20 -0.14 5.38
C CYS A 124 2.90 -0.20 6.88
N ASN A 125 2.20 0.80 7.38
CA ASN A 125 1.83 0.92 8.79
C ASN A 125 0.32 0.93 9.01
N TYR A 126 -0.48 0.97 7.96
CA TYR A 126 -1.94 1.04 8.09
C TYR A 126 -2.66 0.23 7.02
N LEU A 127 -3.77 -0.43 7.40
CA LEU A 127 -4.69 -1.10 6.50
C LEU A 127 -5.90 -0.20 6.24
N LEU A 128 -5.88 0.50 5.12
CA LEU A 128 -6.94 1.41 4.71
C LEU A 128 -8.14 0.62 4.17
N LYS A 129 -9.36 1.01 4.58
CA LYS A 129 -10.60 0.34 4.18
C LYS A 129 -11.59 1.34 3.59
N TRP A 130 -12.28 0.94 2.54
CA TRP A 130 -13.36 1.73 1.95
C TRP A 130 -14.36 0.83 1.21
N VAL A 131 -15.52 1.39 0.85
CA VAL A 131 -16.48 0.69 -0.02
C VAL A 131 -16.26 1.14 -1.46
N SER A 132 -16.11 0.19 -2.37
CA SER A 132 -16.04 0.43 -3.81
C SER A 132 -17.41 0.83 -4.38
N SER A 133 -17.41 1.39 -5.59
CA SER A 133 -18.64 1.65 -6.36
C SER A 133 -19.49 0.38 -6.58
N ASP A 134 -18.85 -0.76 -6.59
CA ASP A 134 -19.48 -2.07 -6.81
C ASP A 134 -20.02 -2.70 -5.50
N ARG A 135 -20.02 -1.94 -4.40
CA ARG A 135 -20.44 -2.34 -3.05
C ARG A 135 -19.57 -3.44 -2.46
N GLU A 136 -18.33 -3.50 -2.82
CA GLU A 136 -17.34 -4.38 -2.22
C GLU A 136 -16.51 -3.61 -1.20
N ILE A 137 -16.17 -4.26 -0.10
CA ILE A 137 -15.23 -3.73 0.88
C ILE A 137 -13.83 -3.96 0.32
N ILE A 138 -13.09 -2.89 0.17
CA ILE A 138 -11.70 -2.91 -0.28
C ILE A 138 -10.80 -2.65 0.91
N GLU A 139 -9.80 -3.50 1.07
CA GLU A 139 -8.75 -3.39 2.06
C GLU A 139 -7.40 -3.29 1.36
N GLN A 140 -6.63 -2.25 1.66
CA GLN A 140 -5.34 -2.04 1.03
C GLN A 140 -4.32 -1.53 2.03
N TRP A 141 -3.16 -2.18 2.09
CA TRP A 141 -2.03 -1.73 2.88
C TRP A 141 -1.44 -0.45 2.31
N CYS A 142 -1.18 0.52 3.18
CA CYS A 142 -0.62 1.80 2.82
C CYS A 142 0.38 2.28 3.88
N TYR A 143 1.17 3.27 3.49
CA TYR A 143 2.01 4.02 4.41
C TYR A 143 1.32 5.35 4.72
N VAL A 144 1.13 5.63 6.00
CA VAL A 144 0.52 6.87 6.51
C VAL A 144 1.58 7.64 7.30
N GLU A 145 1.69 8.92 7.03
CA GLU A 145 2.57 9.82 7.76
C GLU A 145 1.89 11.16 8.05
N ASP A 146 2.48 11.93 8.95
CA ASP A 146 2.02 13.28 9.25
C ASP A 146 2.18 14.18 8.00
N GLY A 147 1.08 14.72 7.53
CA GLY A 147 1.03 15.58 6.34
C GLY A 147 1.55 17.00 6.56
N THR A 148 1.83 17.41 7.80
CA THR A 148 2.29 18.78 8.10
C THR A 148 3.66 19.08 7.49
N LYS A 149 4.51 18.07 7.32
CA LYS A 149 5.82 18.22 6.66
C LYS A 149 5.76 18.72 5.20
N TYR A 150 4.64 18.50 4.53
CA TYR A 150 4.47 18.83 3.11
C TYR A 150 3.87 20.22 2.86
N LEU A 151 3.46 20.91 3.91
CA LEU A 151 2.70 22.15 3.79
C LEU A 151 3.51 23.40 4.10
N THR A 152 4.54 23.26 4.88
CA THR A 152 5.48 24.34 5.12
C THR A 152 6.56 24.26 4.04
N GLY A 153 6.39 25.00 2.94
CA GLY A 153 7.45 25.26 1.97
C GLY A 153 8.62 26.06 2.56
N GLU A 154 8.69 26.16 3.86
CA GLU A 154 9.77 26.73 4.65
C GLU A 154 10.60 25.62 5.24
N MET A 155 11.68 25.36 4.54
CA MET A 155 12.78 24.57 5.03
C MET A 155 13.43 25.26 6.25
N GLU A 156 13.69 24.45 7.26
CA GLU A 156 14.82 24.56 8.18
C GLU A 156 15.19 25.97 8.67
N ASP A 157 14.29 26.64 9.33
CA ASP A 157 14.73 27.50 10.41
C ASP A 157 14.54 26.77 11.75
N ARG A 158 15.65 26.34 12.32
CA ARG A 158 15.75 25.42 13.47
C ARG A 158 15.05 25.91 14.76
N ASN A 159 14.32 27.01 14.75
CA ASN A 159 13.88 27.69 15.96
C ASN A 159 12.37 27.89 16.13
N PHE A 160 11.51 27.59 15.16
CA PHE A 160 10.07 27.68 15.34
C PHE A 160 9.31 26.64 14.52
N ILE A 161 9.09 25.49 15.09
CA ILE A 161 7.98 24.64 14.70
C ILE A 161 6.73 25.23 15.36
N LEU A 162 6.07 26.16 14.73
CA LEU A 162 4.68 26.43 14.96
C LEU A 162 3.91 25.27 14.35
N SER A 163 3.74 24.22 15.10
CA SER A 163 2.72 23.21 14.90
C SER A 163 1.37 23.93 15.01
N ARG A 164 0.95 24.62 13.95
CA ARG A 164 -0.47 24.83 13.73
C ARG A 164 -1.06 23.45 13.60
N GLY A 165 -2.01 23.13 14.47
CA GLY A 165 -2.76 21.88 14.41
C GLY A 165 -3.50 21.74 13.09
N ASP A 166 -2.76 21.44 12.04
CA ASP A 166 -3.28 21.16 10.71
C ASP A 166 -3.42 19.64 10.66
N SER A 167 -4.61 19.16 10.95
CA SER A 167 -4.97 17.75 11.02
C SER A 167 -4.95 17.10 9.64
N ARG A 168 -3.80 17.12 8.98
CA ARG A 168 -3.61 16.49 7.68
C ARG A 168 -2.68 15.30 7.80
N ILE A 169 -3.02 14.25 7.07
CA ILE A 169 -2.16 13.09 6.91
C ILE A 169 -1.80 12.92 5.45
N ALA A 170 -0.61 12.40 5.19
CA ALA A 170 -0.19 11.96 3.87
C ALA A 170 -0.26 10.44 3.80
N ILE A 171 -0.83 9.92 2.71
CA ILE A 171 -0.88 8.48 2.47
C ILE A 171 -0.14 8.12 1.19
N THR A 172 0.58 7.01 1.25
CA THR A 172 1.19 6.39 0.06
C THR A 172 0.58 5.01 -0.11
N LEU A 173 -0.05 4.76 -1.24
CA LEU A 173 -0.71 3.49 -1.55
C LEU A 173 -0.45 3.04 -2.99
N ALA A 174 -0.52 1.73 -3.23
CA ALA A 174 -0.36 1.16 -4.56
C ALA A 174 -1.45 1.65 -5.52
N ARG A 175 -1.06 1.94 -6.76
CA ARG A 175 -2.00 2.21 -7.84
C ARG A 175 -2.58 0.90 -8.35
N ASN A 176 -3.89 0.75 -8.26
CA ASN A 176 -4.66 -0.36 -8.83
C ASN A 176 -6.01 0.16 -9.35
N ILE A 177 -6.86 -0.74 -9.80
CA ILE A 177 -8.18 -0.40 -10.35
C ILE A 177 -9.04 0.28 -9.27
N GLU A 178 -9.04 -0.22 -8.05
CA GLU A 178 -9.87 0.29 -6.96
C GLU A 178 -9.36 1.64 -6.42
N SER A 179 -8.07 1.75 -6.13
CA SER A 179 -7.49 3.04 -5.73
C SER A 179 -7.61 4.10 -6.83
N GLY A 180 -7.61 3.70 -8.10
CA GLY A 180 -7.85 4.58 -9.24
C GLY A 180 -9.26 5.17 -9.31
N LYS A 181 -10.28 4.52 -8.71
CA LYS A 181 -11.67 5.04 -8.64
C LYS A 181 -11.82 6.14 -7.59
N LEU A 182 -10.93 6.23 -6.60
CA LEU A 182 -10.99 7.19 -5.51
C LEU A 182 -10.87 8.65 -6.02
N GLY A 183 -11.60 9.54 -5.39
CA GLY A 183 -11.67 10.97 -5.71
C GLY A 183 -11.85 11.85 -4.47
N ARG A 184 -12.03 13.15 -4.66
CA ARG A 184 -12.15 14.14 -3.56
C ARG A 184 -13.30 13.88 -2.59
N THR A 185 -14.32 13.17 -3.00
CA THR A 185 -15.50 12.88 -2.17
C THR A 185 -15.32 11.65 -1.29
N ASN A 186 -14.27 10.87 -1.52
CA ASN A 186 -14.02 9.68 -0.74
C ASN A 186 -13.49 10.06 0.65
N ARG A 187 -14.07 9.40 1.65
CA ARG A 187 -13.73 9.55 3.06
C ARG A 187 -13.15 8.24 3.57
N PHE A 188 -12.33 8.35 4.60
CA PHE A 188 -11.69 7.22 5.25
C PHE A 188 -11.77 7.42 6.75
N LEU A 189 -11.93 6.33 7.51
CA LEU A 189 -11.77 6.34 8.95
C LEU A 189 -10.38 5.80 9.27
N VAL A 190 -9.67 6.53 10.12
CA VAL A 190 -8.37 6.13 10.66
C VAL A 190 -8.51 6.03 12.17
N ASP A 191 -8.05 4.93 12.73
CA ASP A 191 -8.11 4.66 14.17
C ASP A 191 -6.71 4.76 14.77
N ASP A 192 -6.65 5.29 15.98
CA ASP A 192 -5.52 5.08 16.87
C ASP A 192 -5.93 4.03 17.91
N GLU A 193 -5.45 2.81 17.72
CA GLU A 193 -5.78 1.64 18.54
C GLU A 193 -5.54 1.89 20.04
N LEU A 194 -4.57 2.74 20.40
CA LEU A 194 -4.24 3.05 21.79
C LEU A 194 -5.21 4.05 22.41
N SER A 195 -5.59 5.08 21.70
CA SER A 195 -6.49 6.13 22.18
C SER A 195 -7.95 5.84 21.90
N GLN A 196 -8.26 4.83 21.07
CA GLN A 196 -9.61 4.53 20.57
C GLN A 196 -10.25 5.74 19.85
N LEU A 197 -9.41 6.64 19.38
CA LEU A 197 -9.83 7.84 18.68
C LEU A 197 -10.02 7.50 17.20
N LYS A 198 -11.25 7.55 16.72
CA LYS A 198 -11.60 7.32 15.32
C LYS A 198 -11.79 8.66 14.62
N ILE A 199 -10.92 8.96 13.67
CA ILE A 199 -10.91 10.24 12.96
C ILE A 199 -11.27 9.99 11.49
N ALA A 200 -12.20 10.79 10.98
CA ALA A 200 -12.55 10.76 9.57
C ALA A 200 -11.68 11.73 8.77
N TYR A 201 -11.23 11.26 7.62
CA TYR A 201 -10.43 12.05 6.67
C TYR A 201 -11.09 12.05 5.30
N THR A 202 -10.97 13.14 4.58
CA THR A 202 -11.38 13.24 3.18
C THR A 202 -10.18 13.49 2.28
N LEU A 203 -10.21 12.90 1.08
CA LEU A 203 -9.17 13.07 0.09
C LEU A 203 -9.21 14.49 -0.49
N SER A 204 -8.20 15.31 -0.17
CA SER A 204 -8.18 16.73 -0.56
C SER A 204 -7.66 16.94 -1.98
N LYS A 205 -6.60 16.24 -2.38
CA LYS A 205 -5.94 16.41 -3.69
C LYS A 205 -5.53 15.08 -4.31
N PRO A 206 -6.44 14.38 -5.02
CA PRO A 206 -6.13 13.10 -5.67
C PRO A 206 -5.35 13.29 -6.97
N LEU A 207 -4.04 13.42 -6.89
CA LEU A 207 -3.16 13.45 -8.05
C LEU A 207 -2.93 12.02 -8.55
N LYS A 208 -3.56 11.65 -9.67
CA LYS A 208 -3.52 10.29 -10.24
C LYS A 208 -2.37 10.05 -11.21
N PHE A 209 -1.56 11.05 -11.49
CA PHE A 209 -0.45 10.99 -12.45
C PHE A 209 0.93 11.19 -11.79
N SER A 210 0.98 11.63 -10.55
CA SER A 210 2.22 11.79 -9.80
C SER A 210 2.73 10.42 -9.34
N ASN A 211 4.02 10.14 -9.55
CA ASN A 211 4.68 8.86 -9.22
C ASN A 211 4.07 7.63 -9.92
N VAL A 212 3.51 7.84 -11.10
CA VAL A 212 2.97 6.77 -11.95
C VAL A 212 3.78 6.74 -13.26
N PHE A 213 4.39 5.61 -13.56
CA PHE A 213 5.25 5.39 -14.72
C PHE A 213 4.75 4.15 -15.47
N ASN A 214 4.49 4.29 -16.76
CA ASN A 214 3.99 3.19 -17.61
C ASN A 214 2.73 2.49 -17.05
N GLY A 215 1.87 3.25 -16.37
CA GLY A 215 0.65 2.71 -15.80
C GLY A 215 0.81 2.03 -14.44
N GLN A 216 2.01 1.97 -13.89
CA GLN A 216 2.33 1.38 -12.59
C GLN A 216 2.88 2.46 -11.65
N GLY A 217 2.78 2.26 -10.35
CA GLY A 217 3.32 3.21 -9.39
C GLY A 217 2.52 3.31 -8.11
N VAL A 218 2.74 4.40 -7.42
CA VAL A 218 2.09 4.70 -6.15
C VAL A 218 1.35 6.03 -6.23
N TYR A 219 0.31 6.16 -5.43
CA TYR A 219 -0.35 7.43 -5.18
C TYR A 219 0.14 7.99 -3.86
N LYS A 220 0.62 9.24 -3.88
CA LYS A 220 0.97 10.02 -2.69
C LYS A 220 -0.05 11.13 -2.55
N TRP A 221 -0.98 10.98 -1.63
CA TRP A 221 -2.11 11.88 -1.46
C TRP A 221 -2.14 12.49 -0.06
N VAL A 222 -2.71 13.68 0.03
CA VAL A 222 -2.95 14.37 1.29
C VAL A 222 -4.44 14.28 1.62
N LEU A 223 -4.73 13.86 2.84
CA LEU A 223 -6.06 13.79 3.39
C LEU A 223 -6.21 14.88 4.44
N GLN A 224 -7.41 15.45 4.52
CA GLN A 224 -7.78 16.45 5.49
C GLN A 224 -8.82 15.90 6.45
N GLU A 225 -8.65 16.17 7.74
CA GLU A 225 -9.61 15.79 8.77
C GLU A 225 -10.98 16.40 8.49
N VAL A 226 -12.02 15.62 8.72
CA VAL A 226 -13.41 15.99 8.63
C VAL A 226 -14.18 15.36 9.79
N GLN A 227 -15.40 15.85 10.03
CA GLN A 227 -16.25 15.25 11.06
C GLN A 227 -16.74 13.87 10.65
N THR A 228 -16.86 12.97 11.61
CA THR A 228 -17.55 11.69 11.46
C THR A 228 -19.04 11.92 11.26
N THR A 229 -19.69 11.03 10.53
CA THR A 229 -21.13 11.08 10.22
C THR A 229 -21.82 9.81 10.69
N ASP A 230 -23.16 9.84 10.78
CA ASP A 230 -23.97 8.66 11.13
C ASP A 230 -23.90 7.54 10.09
N ASP A 231 -23.43 7.87 8.88
CA ASP A 231 -23.21 6.92 7.80
C ASP A 231 -21.91 6.11 7.96
N ASP A 232 -21.04 6.48 8.91
CA ASP A 232 -19.78 5.85 9.13
C ASP A 232 -19.93 4.62 10.03
N ASN A 233 -19.33 3.49 9.64
CA ASN A 233 -19.23 2.31 10.49
C ASN A 233 -17.89 2.34 11.24
N GLN A 234 -17.98 2.67 12.53
CA GLN A 234 -16.80 2.80 13.39
C GLN A 234 -16.19 1.45 13.76
N ASP A 235 -16.94 0.37 13.78
CA ASP A 235 -16.45 -0.95 14.16
C ASP A 235 -15.64 -1.58 13.04
N LEU A 236 -16.08 -1.39 11.80
CA LEU A 236 -15.36 -1.86 10.61
C LEU A 236 -14.27 -0.88 10.13
N LEU A 237 -14.21 0.34 10.69
CA LEU A 237 -13.34 1.44 10.26
C LEU A 237 -13.57 1.83 8.79
N ILE A 238 -14.84 1.91 8.39
CA ILE A 238 -15.23 2.26 7.03
C ILE A 238 -16.11 3.52 7.06
N ALA A 239 -15.63 4.58 6.42
CA ALA A 239 -16.42 5.79 6.22
C ALA A 239 -17.52 5.56 5.16
N ASP A 240 -18.65 6.27 5.33
CA ASP A 240 -19.79 6.20 4.44
C ASP A 240 -20.37 4.79 4.22
N TYR A 241 -20.11 3.84 5.12
CA TYR A 241 -20.55 2.45 5.01
C TYR A 241 -22.07 2.32 4.84
N TYR A 242 -22.84 3.02 5.68
CA TYR A 242 -24.29 2.90 5.68
C TYR A 242 -24.99 3.58 4.48
N LYS A 243 -24.27 4.32 3.65
CA LYS A 243 -24.76 4.77 2.34
C LYS A 243 -24.91 3.60 1.35
N TYR A 244 -24.07 2.59 1.48
CA TYR A 244 -24.04 1.41 0.61
C TYR A 244 -24.78 0.21 1.22
N PHE A 245 -24.75 0.09 2.54
CA PHE A 245 -25.35 -0.98 3.33
C PHE A 245 -26.24 -0.35 4.41
N PRO A 246 -27.51 -0.02 4.10
CA PRO A 246 -28.43 0.60 5.05
C PRO A 246 -28.50 -0.20 6.35
N LYS A 247 -28.58 0.48 7.48
CA LYS A 247 -28.84 -0.16 8.79
C LYS A 247 -30.17 -0.88 8.68
N GLU A 248 -30.22 -2.16 9.05
CA GLU A 248 -31.50 -2.84 9.28
C GLU A 248 -32.20 -2.08 10.42
N GLU A 249 -33.33 -1.44 10.11
CA GLU A 249 -34.18 -0.91 11.15
C GLU A 249 -34.63 -2.10 12.00
N SER A 250 -34.11 -2.19 13.22
CA SER A 250 -34.68 -3.10 14.19
C SER A 250 -36.12 -2.65 14.41
N ASP A 251 -37.08 -3.43 13.91
CA ASP A 251 -38.51 -3.30 14.22
C ASP A 251 -38.71 -3.55 15.73
N ASP A 252 -38.23 -2.63 16.54
CA ASP A 252 -38.54 -2.54 17.98
C ASP A 252 -39.75 -1.63 18.17
N SER A 253 -40.77 -1.84 17.35
CA SER A 253 -42.14 -1.40 17.66
C SER A 253 -42.75 -2.40 18.64
N SER A 254 -42.17 -2.52 19.82
CA SER A 254 -42.90 -3.06 20.96
C SER A 254 -43.98 -2.07 21.32
N ASP A 255 -45.23 -2.34 20.88
CA ASP A 255 -46.45 -1.80 21.37
C ASP A 255 -46.47 -1.70 22.89
N ALA A 256 -46.01 -0.57 23.43
CA ALA A 256 -46.34 -0.18 24.77
C ALA A 256 -47.73 0.50 24.69
N ALA A 257 -48.74 -0.34 24.62
CA ALA A 257 -50.10 0.07 24.94
C ALA A 257 -50.11 0.71 26.30
N GLN A 258 -50.14 2.04 26.35
CA GLN A 258 -50.40 2.78 27.58
C GLN A 258 -51.86 2.58 27.96
N GLU A 259 -52.14 1.66 28.85
CA GLU A 259 -53.36 1.64 29.62
C GLU A 259 -53.46 2.94 30.46
N GLN A 260 -54.37 3.81 30.02
CA GLN A 260 -54.79 4.97 30.81
C GLN A 260 -55.56 4.51 32.05
N PRO A 261 -55.18 4.88 33.29
CA PRO A 261 -56.02 4.60 34.46
C PRO A 261 -57.19 5.59 34.47
N THR A 262 -58.39 5.03 34.31
CA THR A 262 -59.68 5.74 34.51
C THR A 262 -59.83 6.05 36.00
N GLY A 263 -59.36 7.23 36.43
CA GLY A 263 -59.62 7.76 37.78
C GLY A 263 -61.02 8.35 37.88
N LYS A 264 -61.90 7.68 38.60
CA LYS A 264 -63.15 8.21 39.06
C LYS A 264 -62.94 9.39 40.02
N LYS A 265 -63.42 10.58 39.69
CA LYS A 265 -63.56 11.69 40.58
C LYS A 265 -64.70 11.38 41.59
N VAL A 266 -64.37 11.29 42.86
CA VAL A 266 -65.36 11.37 43.96
C VAL A 266 -65.28 12.77 44.56
N TRP A 267 -66.40 13.48 44.53
CA TRP A 267 -66.60 14.74 45.23
C TRP A 267 -67.09 14.45 46.64
N LEU A 268 -66.43 15.01 47.64
CA LEU A 268 -66.99 15.48 48.90
C LEU A 268 -66.16 16.66 49.37
#